data_9b266e8cead2f3c571b0d54d2bafcbfa
#
_entry.id   9b266e8cead2f3c571b0d54d2bafcbfa
#
_cell.length_a   1.000
_cell.length_b   1.000
_cell.length_c   1.000
_cell.angle_alpha   90.00
_cell.angle_beta   90.00
_cell.angle_gamma   90.00
#
_symmetry.space_group_name_H-M   'P 1'
#
loop_
_entity.id
_entity.type
_entity.pdbx_description
1 polymer ?
#
loop_
_entity_poly.entity_id
_entity_poly.type
_entity_poly.pdbx_seq_one_letter_code
_entity_poly.pdbx_strand_id
1 'polypeptide(L)'
;MMENIHAETYSLLIDAYITDPDEKSHLFNALETVPSVRKKGTWALKWLSRKKGSFAQRLVAFAAVEGIFFSGSFCAIFWLKKRGLMPGLTFSNELISRDEGLHCDFACLLHNKLIRGAGENMIHRIIAEAVEIETEFVTSALPVELIGMNAGLMRQYIEFVADRLLVSLNSSKLYNVSNPFPWMEMISMQGKTNFFEKRVGEYQKSGVKDGGASLGSVQQRFSVDEDF
;
A
#
# COMPACT_ATOMS: atom_id res chain seq x y z
N MET A 1 16.02 4.61 -7.18
CA MET A 1 15.95 6.06 -6.89
C MET A 1 14.63 6.39 -6.20
N MET A 2 13.50 5.95 -6.73
CA MET A 2 12.17 6.21 -6.14
C MET A 2 12.03 5.61 -4.74
N GLU A 3 12.45 4.38 -4.54
CA GLU A 3 12.41 3.69 -3.23
C GLU A 3 13.13 4.45 -2.09
N ASN A 4 14.19 5.20 -2.41
CA ASN A 4 14.85 6.03 -1.41
C ASN A 4 13.95 7.20 -0.96
N ILE A 5 13.14 7.75 -1.88
CA ILE A 5 12.16 8.81 -1.57
C ILE A 5 11.02 8.23 -0.72
N HIS A 6 10.54 7.02 -1.05
CA HIS A 6 9.54 6.32 -0.25
C HIS A 6 10.04 6.05 1.17
N ALA A 7 11.25 5.51 1.31
CA ALA A 7 11.86 5.22 2.60
C ALA A 7 12.06 6.49 3.45
N GLU A 8 12.53 7.60 2.84
CA GLU A 8 12.66 8.89 3.51
C GLU A 8 11.30 9.43 3.95
N THR A 9 10.28 9.34 3.08
CA THR A 9 8.92 9.78 3.38
C THR A 9 8.35 9.03 4.58
N TYR A 10 8.47 7.70 4.62
CA TYR A 10 7.99 6.91 5.75
C TYR A 10 8.77 7.21 7.03
N SER A 11 10.08 7.43 6.94
CA SER A 11 10.89 7.82 8.10
C SER A 11 10.43 9.15 8.69
N LEU A 12 10.18 10.16 7.84
CA LEU A 12 9.65 11.45 8.26
C LEU A 12 8.24 11.36 8.86
N LEU A 13 7.39 10.48 8.32
CA LEU A 13 6.05 10.24 8.86
C LEU A 13 6.12 9.59 10.25
N ILE A 14 6.98 8.58 10.45
CA ILE A 14 7.23 7.98 11.77
C ILE A 14 7.72 9.05 12.74
N ASP A 15 8.69 9.86 12.34
CA ASP A 15 9.22 10.94 13.18
C ASP A 15 8.18 11.98 13.55
N ALA A 16 7.24 12.27 12.65
CA ALA A 16 6.20 13.26 12.89
C ALA A 16 5.04 12.75 13.77
N TYR A 17 4.67 11.48 13.63
CA TYR A 17 3.48 10.95 14.30
C TYR A 17 3.79 10.18 15.58
N ILE A 18 4.96 9.55 15.69
CA ILE A 18 5.35 8.77 16.86
C ILE A 18 6.26 9.62 17.75
N THR A 19 5.77 9.98 18.93
CA THR A 19 6.49 10.83 19.88
C THR A 19 7.32 10.03 20.90
N ASP A 20 6.90 8.82 21.21
CA ASP A 20 7.61 7.94 22.14
C ASP A 20 8.89 7.39 21.51
N PRO A 21 10.08 7.60 22.12
CA PRO A 21 11.35 7.15 21.55
C PRO A 21 11.51 5.63 21.46
N ASP A 22 10.95 4.89 22.41
CA ASP A 22 11.05 3.43 22.43
C ASP A 22 10.15 2.81 21.35
N GLU A 23 8.93 3.33 21.19
CA GLU A 23 8.03 2.95 20.11
C GLU A 23 8.64 3.30 18.74
N LYS A 24 9.22 4.48 18.60
CA LYS A 24 9.93 4.91 17.38
C LYS A 24 11.07 3.96 17.05
N SER A 25 11.92 3.64 18.02
CA SER A 25 13.01 2.69 17.85
C SER A 25 12.50 1.29 17.47
N HIS A 26 11.40 0.83 18.07
CA HIS A 26 10.74 -0.42 17.73
C HIS A 26 10.30 -0.44 16.26
N LEU A 27 9.69 0.62 15.77
CA LEU A 27 9.20 0.72 14.39
C LEU A 27 10.35 0.82 13.37
N PHE A 28 11.40 1.60 13.66
CA PHE A 28 12.58 1.68 12.77
C PHE A 28 13.31 0.33 12.64
N ASN A 29 13.22 -0.51 13.66
CA ASN A 29 13.79 -1.86 13.66
C ASN A 29 12.72 -2.94 13.37
N ALA A 30 11.62 -2.62 12.65
CA ALA A 30 10.47 -3.51 12.47
C ALA A 30 10.81 -4.87 11.86
N LEU A 31 11.86 -4.98 11.05
CA LEU A 31 12.36 -6.26 10.54
C LEU A 31 12.83 -7.21 11.67
N GLU A 32 13.26 -6.67 12.80
CA GLU A 32 13.75 -7.46 13.95
C GLU A 32 12.70 -7.55 15.05
N THR A 33 11.91 -6.51 15.23
CA THR A 33 10.98 -6.35 16.36
C THR A 33 9.58 -6.84 16.07
N VAL A 34 9.13 -6.82 14.78
CA VAL A 34 7.78 -7.19 14.37
C VAL A 34 7.79 -8.50 13.58
N PRO A 35 7.28 -9.62 14.15
CA PRO A 35 7.37 -10.95 13.50
C PRO A 35 6.75 -11.02 12.10
N SER A 36 5.60 -10.37 11.88
CA SER A 36 4.92 -10.35 10.58
C SER A 36 5.70 -9.55 9.52
N VAL A 37 6.36 -8.46 9.89
CA VAL A 37 7.26 -7.69 9.00
C VAL A 37 8.50 -8.51 8.67
N ARG A 38 9.10 -9.18 9.68
CA ARG A 38 10.23 -10.10 9.47
C ARG A 38 9.88 -11.20 8.46
N LYS A 39 8.67 -11.74 8.53
CA LYS A 39 8.20 -12.80 7.63
C LYS A 39 8.15 -12.30 6.19
N LYS A 40 7.61 -11.09 5.92
CA LYS A 40 7.65 -10.43 4.62
C LYS A 40 9.08 -10.24 4.12
N GLY A 41 9.94 -9.64 4.93
CA GLY A 41 11.34 -9.40 4.58
C GLY A 41 12.12 -10.69 4.26
N THR A 42 11.96 -11.73 5.09
CA THR A 42 12.60 -13.03 4.87
C THR A 42 12.15 -13.67 3.56
N TRP A 43 10.84 -13.60 3.27
CA TRP A 43 10.30 -14.11 2.00
C TRP A 43 10.84 -13.33 0.80
N ALA A 44 10.88 -12.00 0.85
CA ALA A 44 11.44 -11.18 -0.22
C ALA A 44 12.94 -11.48 -0.45
N LEU A 45 13.75 -11.54 0.61
CA LEU A 45 15.16 -11.87 0.55
C LEU A 45 15.43 -13.26 -0.04
N LYS A 46 14.56 -14.25 0.25
CA LYS A 46 14.62 -15.58 -0.38
C LYS A 46 14.60 -15.49 -1.89
N TRP A 47 13.75 -14.62 -2.45
CA TRP A 47 13.59 -14.48 -3.90
C TRP A 47 14.63 -13.55 -4.56
N LEU A 48 15.26 -12.65 -3.82
CA LEU A 48 16.40 -11.86 -4.30
C LEU A 48 17.64 -12.71 -4.59
N SER A 49 17.77 -13.84 -3.92
CA SER A 49 18.91 -14.74 -4.12
C SER A 49 18.88 -15.38 -5.52
N ARG A 50 19.93 -15.14 -6.30
CA ARG A 50 20.14 -15.75 -7.63
C ARG A 50 20.24 -17.29 -7.59
N LYS A 51 20.46 -17.86 -6.39
CA LYS A 51 20.59 -19.31 -6.19
C LYS A 51 19.22 -20.01 -6.08
N LYS A 52 18.13 -19.26 -5.93
CA LYS A 52 16.78 -19.81 -5.74
C LYS A 52 15.85 -19.32 -6.85
N GLY A 53 15.38 -20.23 -7.69
CA GLY A 53 14.43 -19.97 -8.74
C GLY A 53 15.01 -19.35 -10.01
N SER A 54 14.28 -19.51 -11.12
CA SER A 54 14.60 -18.86 -12.39
C SER A 54 14.38 -17.34 -12.32
N PHE A 55 14.88 -16.61 -13.30
CA PHE A 55 14.59 -15.17 -13.42
C PHE A 55 13.09 -14.90 -13.48
N ALA A 56 12.33 -15.69 -14.26
CA ALA A 56 10.89 -15.58 -14.36
C ALA A 56 10.18 -15.73 -13.01
N GLN A 57 10.59 -16.71 -12.19
CA GLN A 57 10.02 -16.92 -10.85
C GLN A 57 10.34 -15.75 -9.90
N ARG A 58 11.57 -15.23 -9.95
CA ARG A 58 11.95 -14.06 -9.15
C ARG A 58 11.19 -12.81 -9.58
N LEU A 59 10.90 -12.66 -10.88
CA LEU A 59 10.11 -11.55 -11.39
C LEU A 59 8.66 -11.62 -10.92
N VAL A 60 8.05 -12.82 -10.88
CA VAL A 60 6.73 -13.03 -10.28
C VAL A 60 6.75 -12.70 -8.78
N ALA A 61 7.79 -13.12 -8.06
CA ALA A 61 7.92 -12.80 -6.64
C ALA A 61 8.11 -11.29 -6.40
N PHE A 62 8.86 -10.60 -7.26
CA PHE A 62 8.97 -9.14 -7.23
C PHE A 62 7.60 -8.48 -7.47
N ALA A 63 6.84 -8.91 -8.47
CA ALA A 63 5.48 -8.43 -8.70
C ALA A 63 4.56 -8.68 -7.49
N ALA A 64 4.74 -9.77 -6.75
CA ALA A 64 3.99 -10.05 -5.52
C ALA A 64 4.39 -9.11 -4.37
N VAL A 65 5.68 -8.75 -4.24
CA VAL A 65 6.13 -7.73 -3.27
C VAL A 65 5.46 -6.39 -3.57
N GLU A 66 5.57 -5.92 -4.80
CA GLU A 66 5.04 -4.62 -5.22
C GLU A 66 3.50 -4.55 -5.22
N GLY A 67 2.84 -5.63 -5.64
CA GLY A 67 1.38 -5.67 -5.80
C GLY A 67 0.61 -6.17 -4.58
N ILE A 68 1.19 -7.07 -3.76
CA ILE A 68 0.47 -7.72 -2.65
C ILE A 68 0.95 -7.22 -1.29
N PHE A 69 2.25 -7.16 -1.01
CA PHE A 69 2.78 -6.87 0.32
C PHE A 69 2.50 -5.45 0.84
N PHE A 70 2.07 -4.55 -0.01
CA PHE A 70 1.64 -3.20 0.36
C PHE A 70 0.12 -3.02 0.32
N SER A 71 -0.61 -3.97 -0.27
CA SER A 71 -2.04 -3.81 -0.56
C SER A 71 -2.89 -3.56 0.68
N GLY A 72 -2.63 -4.30 1.75
CA GLY A 72 -3.35 -4.15 3.01
C GLY A 72 -3.06 -2.81 3.68
N SER A 73 -1.80 -2.38 3.72
CA SER A 73 -1.39 -1.09 4.28
C SER A 73 -1.97 0.08 3.49
N PHE A 74 -1.89 0.04 2.15
CA PHE A 74 -2.48 1.08 1.31
C PHE A 74 -4.00 1.17 1.52
N CYS A 75 -4.69 0.04 1.58
CA CYS A 75 -6.12 0.00 1.86
C CYS A 75 -6.46 0.65 3.21
N ALA A 76 -5.71 0.34 4.27
CA ALA A 76 -5.92 0.91 5.60
C ALA A 76 -5.71 2.43 5.60
N ILE A 77 -4.66 2.92 4.92
CA ILE A 77 -4.40 4.37 4.83
C ILE A 77 -5.45 5.07 3.95
N PHE A 78 -5.92 4.45 2.87
CA PHE A 78 -7.04 4.99 2.08
C PHE A 78 -8.36 5.02 2.85
N TRP A 79 -8.58 4.11 3.78
CA TRP A 79 -9.71 4.19 4.70
C TRP A 79 -9.63 5.44 5.59
N LEU A 80 -8.43 5.81 6.09
CA LEU A 80 -8.22 7.08 6.78
C LEU A 80 -8.56 8.27 5.88
N LYS A 81 -8.15 8.23 4.60
CA LYS A 81 -8.49 9.25 3.62
C LYS A 81 -9.99 9.41 3.45
N LYS A 82 -10.73 8.31 3.32
CA LYS A 82 -12.20 8.32 3.23
C LYS A 82 -12.85 9.03 4.41
N ARG A 83 -12.21 8.99 5.57
CA ARG A 83 -12.68 9.66 6.80
C ARG A 83 -12.13 11.07 6.98
N GLY A 84 -11.39 11.61 6.02
CA GLY A 84 -10.78 12.93 6.12
C GLY A 84 -9.65 13.05 7.16
N LEU A 85 -9.06 11.92 7.57
CA LEU A 85 -8.03 11.84 8.60
C LEU A 85 -6.62 11.83 7.98
N MET A 86 -5.64 12.41 8.71
CA MET A 86 -4.21 12.36 8.41
C MET A 86 -3.86 12.75 6.96
N PRO A 87 -4.17 13.97 6.50
CA PRO A 87 -4.07 14.35 5.08
C PRO A 87 -2.66 14.22 4.52
N GLY A 88 -1.61 14.46 5.30
CA GLY A 88 -0.22 14.28 4.88
C GLY A 88 0.11 12.81 4.57
N LEU A 89 -0.24 11.90 5.48
CA LEU A 89 -0.07 10.46 5.30
C LEU A 89 -0.88 9.94 4.10
N THR A 90 -2.15 10.32 4.01
CA THR A 90 -3.03 9.81 2.95
C THR A 90 -2.63 10.34 1.58
N PHE A 91 -2.13 11.57 1.49
CA PHE A 91 -1.59 12.13 0.27
C PHE A 91 -0.30 11.40 -0.17
N SER A 92 0.65 11.18 0.75
CA SER A 92 1.86 10.39 0.46
C SER A 92 1.49 8.99 -0.03
N ASN A 93 0.51 8.36 0.60
CA ASN A 93 0.02 7.04 0.21
C ASN A 93 -0.52 7.01 -1.24
N GLU A 94 -1.18 8.08 -1.72
CA GLU A 94 -1.61 8.16 -3.12
C GLU A 94 -0.45 8.17 -4.10
N LEU A 95 0.60 8.92 -3.79
CA LEU A 95 1.77 9.00 -4.65
C LEU A 95 2.54 7.68 -4.66
N ILE A 96 2.83 7.14 -3.47
CA ILE A 96 3.57 5.90 -3.31
C ILE A 96 2.82 4.72 -3.94
N SER A 97 1.53 4.55 -3.63
CA SER A 97 0.74 3.45 -4.21
C SER A 97 0.63 3.49 -5.73
N ARG A 98 0.75 4.67 -6.34
CA ARG A 98 0.82 4.82 -7.79
C ARG A 98 2.15 4.35 -8.35
N ASP A 99 3.24 4.67 -7.67
CA ASP A 99 4.58 4.24 -8.06
C ASP A 99 4.71 2.72 -7.95
N GLU A 100 4.23 2.12 -6.84
CA GLU A 100 4.22 0.67 -6.65
C GLU A 100 3.33 -0.05 -7.69
N GLY A 101 2.22 0.57 -8.07
CA GLY A 101 1.39 0.08 -9.17
C GLY A 101 2.14 0.03 -10.50
N LEU A 102 2.96 1.05 -10.80
CA LEU A 102 3.81 1.06 -12.00
C LEU A 102 4.92 0.01 -11.94
N HIS A 103 5.54 -0.21 -10.77
CA HIS A 103 6.55 -1.26 -10.57
C HIS A 103 5.95 -2.64 -10.80
N CYS A 104 4.77 -2.89 -10.24
CA CYS A 104 4.02 -4.14 -10.43
C CYS A 104 3.67 -4.38 -11.90
N ASP A 105 3.10 -3.39 -12.58
CA ASP A 105 2.72 -3.47 -14.00
C ASP A 105 3.96 -3.72 -14.88
N PHE A 106 5.07 -3.06 -14.58
CA PHE A 106 6.33 -3.27 -15.31
C PHE A 106 6.87 -4.69 -15.12
N ALA A 107 6.81 -5.23 -13.90
CA ALA A 107 7.21 -6.62 -13.64
C ALA A 107 6.34 -7.61 -14.42
N CYS A 108 5.03 -7.42 -14.47
CA CYS A 108 4.11 -8.23 -15.24
C CYS A 108 4.39 -8.14 -16.75
N LEU A 109 4.62 -6.92 -17.26
CA LEU A 109 4.99 -6.71 -18.66
C LEU A 109 6.27 -7.44 -19.03
N LEU A 110 7.31 -7.34 -18.20
CA LEU A 110 8.57 -8.05 -18.43
C LEU A 110 8.36 -9.56 -18.41
N HIS A 111 7.62 -10.09 -17.42
CA HIS A 111 7.32 -11.52 -17.35
C HIS A 111 6.63 -12.02 -18.62
N ASN A 112 5.63 -11.28 -19.12
CA ASN A 112 4.87 -11.64 -20.31
C ASN A 112 5.69 -11.57 -21.61
N LYS A 113 6.83 -10.86 -21.59
CA LYS A 113 7.78 -10.78 -22.72
C LYS A 113 8.89 -11.83 -22.66
N LEU A 114 8.98 -12.62 -21.60
CA LEU A 114 10.00 -13.67 -21.51
C LEU A 114 9.69 -14.82 -22.48
N ILE A 115 10.70 -15.33 -23.16
CA ILE A 115 10.60 -16.52 -24.02
C ILE A 115 10.20 -17.75 -23.18
N ARG A 116 10.69 -17.81 -21.93
CA ARG A 116 10.34 -18.87 -20.96
C ARG A 116 9.88 -18.20 -19.66
N GLY A 117 8.56 -18.05 -19.52
CA GLY A 117 7.93 -17.58 -18.29
C GLY A 117 7.97 -18.61 -17.16
N ALA A 118 7.48 -18.21 -16.00
CA ALA A 118 7.18 -19.14 -14.93
C ALA A 118 5.91 -19.95 -15.29
N GLY A 119 5.91 -21.24 -15.03
CA GLY A 119 4.71 -22.06 -15.22
C GLY A 119 3.60 -21.69 -14.25
N GLU A 120 2.34 -21.82 -14.67
CA GLU A 120 1.16 -21.39 -13.92
C GLU A 120 1.12 -21.92 -12.48
N ASN A 121 1.38 -23.21 -12.27
CA ASN A 121 1.44 -23.79 -10.92
C ASN A 121 2.46 -23.12 -10.01
N MET A 122 3.57 -22.65 -10.59
CA MET A 122 4.60 -21.94 -9.84
C MET A 122 4.15 -20.50 -9.53
N ILE A 123 3.52 -19.81 -10.48
CA ILE A 123 2.92 -18.49 -10.29
C ILE A 123 1.91 -18.56 -9.15
N HIS A 124 0.97 -19.49 -9.21
CA HIS A 124 -0.04 -19.71 -8.18
C HIS A 124 0.56 -19.95 -6.81
N ARG A 125 1.61 -20.77 -6.72
CA ARG A 125 2.29 -21.02 -5.45
C ARG A 125 2.94 -19.78 -4.87
N ILE A 126 3.65 -19.00 -5.70
CA ILE A 126 4.31 -17.76 -5.26
C ILE A 126 3.26 -16.75 -4.75
N ILE A 127 2.19 -16.57 -5.51
CA ILE A 127 1.11 -15.63 -5.16
C ILE A 127 0.37 -16.09 -3.89
N ALA A 128 0.04 -17.39 -3.77
CA ALA A 128 -0.60 -17.90 -2.57
C ALA A 128 0.27 -17.73 -1.30
N GLU A 129 1.57 -18.01 -1.39
CA GLU A 129 2.50 -17.74 -0.28
C GLU A 129 2.48 -16.26 0.13
N ALA A 130 2.46 -15.33 -0.84
CA ALA A 130 2.43 -13.90 -0.57
C ALA A 130 1.09 -13.46 0.07
N VAL A 131 -0.03 -13.98 -0.40
CA VAL A 131 -1.38 -13.69 0.17
C VAL A 131 -1.45 -14.12 1.64
N GLU A 132 -0.97 -15.33 1.97
CA GLU A 132 -0.98 -15.79 3.36
C GLU A 132 -0.11 -14.90 4.27
N ILE A 133 1.07 -14.50 3.80
CA ILE A 133 1.98 -13.62 4.56
C ILE A 133 1.36 -12.22 4.76
N GLU A 134 0.75 -11.66 3.72
CA GLU A 134 0.09 -10.35 3.80
C GLU A 134 -1.13 -10.41 4.72
N THR A 135 -1.94 -11.48 4.62
CA THR A 135 -3.10 -11.70 5.49
C THR A 135 -2.68 -11.79 6.96
N GLU A 136 -1.62 -12.53 7.28
CA GLU A 136 -1.09 -12.62 8.64
C GLU A 136 -0.62 -11.25 9.15
N PHE A 137 0.10 -10.49 8.31
CA PHE A 137 0.53 -9.14 8.65
C PHE A 137 -0.65 -8.23 8.99
N VAL A 138 -1.65 -8.16 8.13
CA VAL A 138 -2.82 -7.29 8.33
C VAL A 138 -3.62 -7.71 9.57
N THR A 139 -3.81 -9.01 9.78
CA THR A 139 -4.52 -9.52 10.96
C THR A 139 -3.80 -9.18 12.26
N SER A 140 -2.46 -9.17 12.26
CA SER A 140 -1.67 -8.78 13.43
C SER A 140 -1.61 -7.27 13.64
N ALA A 141 -1.64 -6.48 12.56
CA ALA A 141 -1.56 -5.02 12.61
C ALA A 141 -2.91 -4.35 12.95
N LEU A 142 -4.03 -5.03 12.67
CA LEU A 142 -5.38 -4.54 12.94
C LEU A 142 -6.06 -5.39 14.03
N PRO A 143 -5.60 -5.29 15.31
CA PRO A 143 -6.11 -6.13 16.40
C PRO A 143 -7.55 -5.82 16.79
N VAL A 144 -8.10 -4.69 16.32
CA VAL A 144 -9.48 -4.25 16.57
C VAL A 144 -10.24 -4.13 15.26
N GLU A 145 -11.52 -4.48 15.29
CA GLU A 145 -12.40 -4.27 14.14
C GLU A 145 -12.67 -2.77 13.96
N LEU A 146 -12.28 -2.24 12.81
CA LEU A 146 -12.62 -0.88 12.42
C LEU A 146 -13.99 -0.88 11.72
N ILE A 147 -14.73 0.21 11.85
CA ILE A 147 -16.04 0.36 11.20
C ILE A 147 -15.88 0.22 9.68
N GLY A 148 -16.47 -0.83 9.13
CA GLY A 148 -16.45 -1.14 7.69
C GLY A 148 -15.10 -1.69 7.17
N MET A 149 -14.17 -2.04 8.07
CA MET A 149 -12.92 -2.70 7.71
C MET A 149 -12.49 -3.64 8.84
N ASN A 150 -12.55 -4.94 8.59
CA ASN A 150 -12.16 -6.00 9.53
C ASN A 150 -11.23 -7.02 8.86
N ALA A 151 -10.66 -7.92 9.63
CA ALA A 151 -9.70 -8.91 9.16
C ALA A 151 -10.24 -9.78 8.00
N GLY A 152 -11.52 -10.17 8.04
CA GLY A 152 -12.16 -10.96 6.98
C GLY A 152 -12.28 -10.20 5.66
N LEU A 153 -12.74 -8.95 5.71
CA LEU A 153 -12.84 -8.08 4.54
C LEU A 153 -11.44 -7.72 3.99
N MET A 154 -10.47 -7.52 4.87
CA MET A 154 -9.09 -7.26 4.45
C MET A 154 -8.48 -8.48 3.76
N ARG A 155 -8.70 -9.70 4.26
CA ARG A 155 -8.30 -10.92 3.58
C ARG A 155 -8.92 -11.01 2.19
N GLN A 156 -10.23 -10.81 2.07
CA GLN A 156 -10.93 -10.82 0.77
C GLN A 156 -10.35 -9.76 -0.18
N TYR A 157 -9.98 -8.58 0.33
CA TYR A 157 -9.36 -7.53 -0.48
C TYR A 157 -7.97 -7.96 -1.00
N ILE A 158 -7.14 -8.57 -0.16
CA ILE A 158 -5.82 -9.08 -0.55
C ILE A 158 -5.98 -10.18 -1.61
N GLU A 159 -6.92 -11.10 -1.45
CA GLU A 159 -7.26 -12.13 -2.42
C GLU A 159 -7.75 -11.54 -3.76
N PHE A 160 -8.55 -10.48 -3.72
CA PHE A 160 -8.99 -9.74 -4.91
C PHE A 160 -7.80 -9.09 -5.65
N VAL A 161 -6.88 -8.45 -4.92
CA VAL A 161 -5.66 -7.86 -5.50
C VAL A 161 -4.78 -8.93 -6.11
N ALA A 162 -4.64 -10.09 -5.45
CA ALA A 162 -3.89 -11.23 -5.96
C ALA A 162 -4.49 -11.77 -7.27
N ASP A 163 -5.80 -11.88 -7.38
CA ASP A 163 -6.48 -12.29 -8.62
C ASP A 163 -6.22 -11.29 -9.76
N ARG A 164 -6.18 -9.99 -9.48
CA ARG A 164 -5.80 -8.99 -10.48
C ARG A 164 -4.37 -9.16 -10.95
N LEU A 165 -3.44 -9.42 -10.02
CA LEU A 165 -2.05 -9.69 -10.35
C LEU A 165 -1.90 -10.96 -11.20
N LEU A 166 -2.61 -12.03 -10.86
CA LEU A 166 -2.63 -13.26 -11.65
C LEU A 166 -3.07 -13.02 -13.09
N VAL A 167 -4.15 -12.25 -13.28
CA VAL A 167 -4.62 -11.87 -14.64
C VAL A 167 -3.56 -11.05 -15.38
N SER A 168 -2.87 -10.12 -14.71
CA SER A 168 -1.79 -9.33 -15.31
C SER A 168 -0.57 -10.17 -15.70
N LEU A 169 -0.36 -11.32 -15.03
CA LEU A 169 0.65 -12.32 -15.35
C LEU A 169 0.20 -13.36 -16.40
N ASN A 170 -0.96 -13.15 -17.03
CA ASN A 170 -1.61 -14.11 -17.96
C ASN A 170 -1.86 -15.50 -17.34
N SER A 171 -2.19 -15.53 -16.04
CA SER A 171 -2.52 -16.73 -15.29
C SER A 171 -3.99 -16.73 -14.87
N SER A 172 -4.56 -17.90 -14.60
CA SER A 172 -5.92 -18.02 -14.10
C SER A 172 -6.04 -17.51 -12.66
N LYS A 173 -7.21 -16.99 -12.29
CA LYS A 173 -7.51 -16.57 -10.93
C LYS A 173 -7.52 -17.76 -9.97
N LEU A 174 -7.12 -17.53 -8.73
CA LEU A 174 -7.14 -18.52 -7.65
C LEU A 174 -8.37 -18.40 -6.75
N TYR A 175 -8.74 -17.17 -6.41
CA TYR A 175 -9.70 -16.89 -5.33
C TYR A 175 -11.09 -16.59 -5.87
N ASN A 176 -11.20 -15.95 -7.02
CA ASN A 176 -12.47 -15.59 -7.67
C ASN A 176 -13.42 -14.75 -6.78
N VAL A 177 -12.84 -13.86 -5.97
CA VAL A 177 -13.56 -12.98 -5.05
C VAL A 177 -13.79 -11.60 -5.66
N SER A 178 -14.85 -10.91 -5.20
CA SER A 178 -15.13 -9.52 -5.54
C SER A 178 -14.43 -8.57 -4.56
N ASN A 179 -14.22 -7.30 -5.01
CA ASN A 179 -13.69 -6.26 -4.15
C ASN A 179 -14.69 -5.96 -2.99
N PRO A 180 -14.31 -6.17 -1.72
CA PRO A 180 -15.17 -5.87 -0.59
C PRO A 180 -15.26 -4.38 -0.27
N PHE A 181 -14.41 -3.54 -0.89
CA PHE A 181 -14.31 -2.11 -0.64
C PHE A 181 -14.62 -1.29 -1.90
N PRO A 182 -15.90 -1.04 -2.25
CA PRO A 182 -16.27 -0.29 -3.46
C PRO A 182 -15.62 1.10 -3.53
N TRP A 183 -15.34 1.72 -2.38
CA TRP A 183 -14.67 3.02 -2.29
C TRP A 183 -13.22 2.98 -2.79
N MET A 184 -12.56 1.82 -2.79
CA MET A 184 -11.21 1.66 -3.37
C MET A 184 -11.21 1.81 -4.90
N GLU A 185 -12.30 1.49 -5.57
CA GLU A 185 -12.43 1.70 -7.02
C GLU A 185 -12.47 3.19 -7.36
N MET A 186 -13.17 3.99 -6.57
CA MET A 186 -13.21 5.46 -6.75
C MET A 186 -11.82 6.10 -6.56
N ILE A 187 -11.04 5.62 -5.60
CA ILE A 187 -9.67 6.09 -5.37
C ILE A 187 -8.76 5.74 -6.56
N SER A 188 -8.89 4.55 -7.12
CA SER A 188 -8.17 4.13 -8.32
C SER A 188 -8.51 5.00 -9.53
N MET A 189 -9.76 5.45 -9.67
CA MET A 189 -10.17 6.38 -10.72
C MET A 189 -9.60 7.80 -10.52
N GLN A 190 -9.55 8.28 -9.27
CA GLN A 190 -8.90 9.55 -8.92
C GLN A 190 -7.39 9.50 -9.12
N GLY A 191 -6.77 8.34 -8.93
CA GLY A 191 -5.34 8.11 -9.19
C GLY A 191 -4.93 8.29 -10.66
N LYS A 192 -5.88 8.30 -11.60
CA LYS A 192 -5.64 8.62 -13.03
C LYS A 192 -5.61 10.11 -13.32
N THR A 193 -6.00 10.98 -12.36
CA THR A 193 -5.89 12.43 -12.55
C THR A 193 -4.42 12.84 -12.55
N ASN A 194 -4.05 13.63 -13.56
CA ASN A 194 -2.71 14.17 -13.71
C ASN A 194 -2.35 14.97 -12.43
N PHE A 195 -1.10 14.87 -11.97
CA PHE A 195 -0.56 15.65 -10.85
C PHE A 195 -0.90 17.15 -10.97
N PHE A 196 -0.87 17.72 -12.17
CA PHE A 196 -1.17 19.13 -12.43
C PHE A 196 -2.65 19.47 -12.42
N GLU A 197 -3.55 18.50 -12.44
CA GLU A 197 -5.01 18.69 -12.40
C GLU A 197 -5.56 18.66 -10.97
N LYS A 198 -4.77 18.21 -9.98
CA LYS A 198 -5.15 18.30 -8.57
C LYS A 198 -5.14 19.77 -8.11
N ARG A 199 -6.25 20.19 -7.54
CA ARG A 199 -6.36 21.56 -7.00
C ARG A 199 -5.27 21.79 -5.96
N VAL A 200 -4.59 22.92 -6.07
CA VAL A 200 -3.47 23.36 -5.18
C VAL A 200 -3.83 23.39 -3.70
N GLY A 201 -5.14 23.39 -3.35
CA GLY A 201 -5.63 23.39 -1.97
C GLY A 201 -5.27 22.16 -1.13
N GLU A 202 -4.93 21.01 -1.74
CA GLU A 202 -4.50 19.82 -0.99
C GLU A 202 -3.01 19.87 -0.59
N TYR A 203 -2.26 20.84 -1.10
CA TYR A 203 -0.81 20.99 -0.91
C TYR A 203 -0.40 22.19 -0.05
N GLN A 204 -1.29 22.78 0.72
CA GLN A 204 -0.91 23.91 1.57
C GLN A 204 -0.05 23.43 2.73
N LYS A 205 1.20 23.92 2.79
CA LYS A 205 2.03 23.79 3.97
C LYS A 205 1.27 24.36 5.18
N SER A 206 1.24 23.62 6.27
CA SER A 206 0.79 24.12 7.55
C SER A 206 1.51 25.45 7.84
N GLY A 207 0.78 26.55 8.03
CA GLY A 207 1.34 27.89 8.27
C GLY A 207 1.32 28.88 7.10
N VAL A 208 0.96 28.48 5.88
CA VAL A 208 0.90 29.42 4.73
C VAL A 208 -0.36 30.30 4.76
N LYS A 209 -1.32 30.00 5.62
CA LYS A 209 -2.53 30.85 5.78
C LYS A 209 -2.31 32.15 6.57
N ASP A 210 -1.16 32.33 7.23
CA ASP A 210 -0.92 33.48 8.11
C ASP A 210 -0.18 34.66 7.45
N GLY A 211 0.07 34.60 6.15
CA GLY A 211 0.80 35.62 5.42
C GLY A 211 -0.04 36.43 4.44
N GLY A 212 -1.12 37.09 4.90
CA GLY A 212 -1.79 38.04 4.03
C GLY A 212 -3.25 38.36 4.40
N ALA A 213 -3.42 39.43 5.14
CA ALA A 213 -4.63 40.18 5.44
C ALA A 213 -5.20 39.94 6.84
N SER A 214 -4.83 40.86 7.73
CA SER A 214 -5.62 41.29 8.85
C SER A 214 -7.05 41.60 8.41
N LEU A 215 -8.00 40.73 8.74
CA LEU A 215 -9.41 41.07 8.95
C LEU A 215 -10.13 39.81 9.47
N GLY A 216 -10.46 39.84 10.77
CA GLY A 216 -11.49 39.02 11.39
C GLY A 216 -11.06 37.56 11.65
N SER A 217 -10.64 37.30 12.88
CA SER A 217 -10.50 35.94 13.42
C SER A 217 -11.83 35.19 13.39
N VAL A 218 -12.09 34.47 12.30
CA VAL A 218 -13.06 33.38 12.33
C VAL A 218 -12.26 32.16 12.75
N GLN A 219 -12.33 31.80 14.02
CA GLN A 219 -11.98 30.48 14.49
C GLN A 219 -12.85 29.49 13.73
N GLN A 220 -12.29 28.78 12.75
CA GLN A 220 -12.92 27.58 12.23
C GLN A 220 -12.96 26.56 13.37
N ARG A 221 -14.07 26.51 14.07
CA ARG A 221 -14.39 25.39 14.96
C ARG A 221 -14.61 24.20 14.05
N PHE A 222 -13.87 23.14 14.32
CA PHE A 222 -14.12 21.83 13.78
C PHE A 222 -15.55 21.41 14.20
N SER A 223 -16.47 21.33 13.26
CA SER A 223 -17.80 20.80 13.50
C SER A 223 -17.78 19.31 13.18
N VAL A 224 -18.24 18.49 14.12
CA VAL A 224 -18.38 17.04 13.96
C VAL A 224 -19.68 16.69 13.22
N ASP A 225 -20.47 17.70 12.87
CA ASP A 225 -21.85 17.57 12.36
C ASP A 225 -22.01 17.95 10.88
N GLU A 226 -20.95 17.81 10.06
CA GLU A 226 -21.13 17.93 8.61
C GLU A 226 -21.48 16.56 8.02
N ASP A 227 -22.74 16.43 7.62
CA ASP A 227 -23.28 15.33 6.82
C ASP A 227 -22.60 15.33 5.43
N PHE A 228 -21.96 14.22 5.07
CA PHE A 228 -21.45 13.92 3.74
C PHE A 228 -22.31 12.88 3.03
#